data_acfd4c823579d0fecac83c88dd26320e
#
_entry.id   acfd4c823579d0fecac83c88dd26320e
#
_cell.length_a   1.000
_cell.length_b   1.000
_cell.length_c   1.000
_cell.angle_alpha   90.00
_cell.angle_beta   90.00
_cell.angle_gamma   90.00
#
_symmetry.space_group_name_H-M   'P 1'
#
loop_
_entity.id
_entity.type
_entity.pdbx_description
1 polymer ?
#
loop_
_entity_poly.entity_id
_entity_poly.type
_entity_poly.pdbx_seq_one_letter_code
_entity_poly.pdbx_strand_id
1 'polypeptide(L)'
;LCNLLQIPEVSKNPKFSDNSSRAKNMDELKKILEEKLLNKKTSDWVSEMEKDKIPCGPIFNIKEAVENPQIESRNMIVKAFHKVVGDFKLAGNPIKMSSYKDEKTRGDIPDLDEHRKKILEEFNN
;
A
#
# COMPACT_ATOMS: atom_id res chain seq x y z
N LEU A 1 -8.99 -13.97 16.59
CA LEU A 1 -9.19 -12.55 16.90
C LEU A 1 -9.84 -12.37 18.27
N CYS A 2 -11.02 -12.94 18.55
CA CYS A 2 -11.73 -12.73 19.82
C CYS A 2 -10.91 -13.08 21.06
N ASN A 3 -10.09 -14.14 21.02
CA ASN A 3 -9.18 -14.47 22.12
C ASN A 3 -8.10 -13.40 22.33
N LEU A 4 -7.52 -12.90 21.25
CA LEU A 4 -6.52 -11.82 21.29
C LEU A 4 -7.11 -10.53 21.89
N LEU A 5 -8.34 -10.20 21.53
CA LEU A 5 -9.06 -9.05 22.05
C LEU A 5 -9.66 -9.26 23.47
N GLN A 6 -9.46 -10.43 24.06
CA GLN A 6 -10.00 -10.82 25.37
C GLN A 6 -11.53 -10.77 25.46
N ILE A 7 -12.19 -11.16 24.36
CA ILE A 7 -13.66 -11.26 24.24
C ILE A 7 -14.08 -12.63 23.67
N PRO A 8 -13.64 -13.76 24.24
CA PRO A 8 -13.93 -15.08 23.68
C PRO A 8 -15.42 -15.41 23.61
N GLU A 9 -16.24 -14.78 24.45
CA GLU A 9 -17.71 -14.92 24.47
C GLU A 9 -18.36 -14.44 23.17
N VAL A 10 -17.78 -13.45 22.48
CA VAL A 10 -18.29 -12.96 21.19
C VAL A 10 -18.27 -14.05 20.13
N SER A 11 -17.24 -14.90 20.12
CA SER A 11 -17.13 -16.00 19.16
C SER A 11 -18.17 -17.11 19.38
N LYS A 12 -18.72 -17.18 20.59
CA LYS A 12 -19.75 -18.19 20.98
C LYS A 12 -21.18 -17.63 20.85
N ASN A 13 -21.33 -16.34 20.59
CA ASN A 13 -22.63 -15.71 20.46
C ASN A 13 -23.31 -16.14 19.14
N PRO A 14 -24.53 -16.68 19.15
CA PRO A 14 -25.27 -17.07 17.95
C PRO A 14 -25.40 -15.97 16.90
N LYS A 15 -25.45 -14.70 17.33
CA LYS A 15 -25.48 -13.55 16.42
C LYS A 15 -24.22 -13.45 15.53
N PHE A 16 -23.09 -14.06 15.92
CA PHE A 16 -21.81 -13.93 15.24
C PHE A 16 -21.19 -15.29 14.85
N SER A 17 -21.95 -16.37 14.96
CA SER A 17 -21.46 -17.74 14.77
C SER A 17 -21.03 -18.05 13.34
N ASP A 18 -21.69 -17.48 12.36
CA ASP A 18 -21.44 -17.66 10.95
C ASP A 18 -21.41 -16.33 10.16
N ASN A 19 -21.01 -16.38 8.88
CA ASN A 19 -20.87 -15.18 8.06
C ASN A 19 -22.19 -14.45 7.83
N SER A 20 -23.29 -15.17 7.65
CA SER A 20 -24.62 -14.55 7.43
C SER A 20 -25.09 -13.82 8.68
N SER A 21 -24.92 -14.44 9.84
CA SER A 21 -25.26 -13.85 11.14
C SER A 21 -24.39 -12.62 11.45
N ARG A 22 -23.09 -12.68 11.18
CA ARG A 22 -22.19 -11.52 11.31
C ARG A 22 -22.59 -10.37 10.39
N ALA A 23 -22.94 -10.65 9.14
CA ALA A 23 -23.39 -9.63 8.19
C ALA A 23 -24.67 -8.93 8.66
N LYS A 24 -25.64 -9.70 9.19
CA LYS A 24 -26.89 -9.15 9.72
C LYS A 24 -26.70 -8.27 10.97
N ASN A 25 -25.69 -8.60 11.79
CA ASN A 25 -25.39 -7.93 13.05
C ASN A 25 -24.07 -7.15 13.00
N MET A 26 -23.68 -6.68 11.80
CA MET A 26 -22.36 -6.07 11.55
C MET A 26 -22.13 -4.84 12.44
N ASP A 27 -23.12 -3.97 12.59
CA ASP A 27 -22.98 -2.73 13.38
C ASP A 27 -22.76 -3.01 14.88
N GLU A 28 -23.43 -4.05 15.41
CA GLU A 28 -23.24 -4.48 16.80
C GLU A 28 -21.84 -5.09 16.98
N LEU A 29 -21.43 -5.99 16.08
CA LEU A 29 -20.10 -6.60 16.10
C LEU A 29 -18.99 -5.55 15.96
N LYS A 30 -19.16 -4.59 15.05
CA LYS A 30 -18.21 -3.50 14.81
C LYS A 30 -17.97 -2.70 16.08
N LYS A 31 -19.04 -2.28 16.78
CA LYS A 31 -18.91 -1.52 18.03
C LYS A 31 -18.13 -2.28 19.09
N ILE A 32 -18.41 -3.57 19.27
CA ILE A 32 -17.70 -4.42 20.25
C ILE A 32 -16.21 -4.50 19.91
N LEU A 33 -15.87 -4.69 18.63
CA LEU A 33 -14.46 -4.78 18.19
C LEU A 33 -13.74 -3.45 18.31
N GLU A 34 -14.36 -2.36 17.87
CA GLU A 34 -13.78 -1.02 17.92
C GLU A 34 -13.47 -0.60 19.36
N GLU A 35 -14.40 -0.84 20.29
CA GLU A 35 -14.20 -0.53 21.72
C GLU A 35 -12.93 -1.20 22.28
N LYS A 36 -12.64 -2.45 21.88
CA LYS A 36 -11.43 -3.15 22.29
C LYS A 36 -10.18 -2.67 21.56
N LEU A 37 -10.32 -2.39 20.26
CA LEU A 37 -9.19 -1.92 19.45
C LEU A 37 -8.68 -0.53 19.85
N LEU A 38 -9.53 0.32 20.44
CA LEU A 38 -9.15 1.64 20.96
C LEU A 38 -8.16 1.59 22.15
N ASN A 39 -7.99 0.44 22.79
CA ASN A 39 -7.12 0.32 23.98
C ASN A 39 -5.62 0.33 23.68
N LYS A 40 -5.20 0.18 22.42
CA LYS A 40 -3.79 0.18 21.99
C LYS A 40 -3.61 0.94 20.69
N LYS A 41 -2.35 1.27 20.37
CA LYS A 41 -1.99 1.86 19.07
C LYS A 41 -2.12 0.82 17.94
N THR A 42 -2.35 1.30 16.73
CA THR A 42 -2.41 0.45 15.53
C THR A 42 -1.17 -0.42 15.35
N SER A 43 0.03 0.15 15.58
CA SER A 43 1.31 -0.59 15.50
C SER A 43 1.37 -1.78 16.43
N ASP A 44 0.86 -1.63 17.65
CA ASP A 44 0.90 -2.67 18.67
C ASP A 44 -0.07 -3.81 18.29
N TRP A 45 -1.28 -3.44 17.86
CA TRP A 45 -2.27 -4.41 17.36
C TRP A 45 -1.78 -5.18 16.14
N VAL A 46 -1.17 -4.50 15.16
CA VAL A 46 -0.61 -5.16 13.96
C VAL A 46 0.45 -6.18 14.39
N SER A 47 1.39 -5.78 15.27
CA SER A 47 2.44 -6.69 15.75
C SER A 47 1.90 -7.91 16.51
N GLU A 48 0.86 -7.74 17.32
CA GLU A 48 0.22 -8.86 18.05
C GLU A 48 -0.56 -9.79 17.12
N MET A 49 -1.32 -9.21 16.17
CA MET A 49 -2.10 -9.96 15.20
C MET A 49 -1.22 -10.77 14.24
N GLU A 50 -0.06 -10.21 13.81
CA GLU A 50 0.91 -10.92 12.98
C GLU A 50 1.49 -12.15 13.69
N LYS A 51 1.81 -12.06 15.00
CA LYS A 51 2.25 -13.20 15.81
C LYS A 51 1.23 -14.33 15.84
N ASP A 52 -0.04 -13.97 15.91
CA ASP A 52 -1.18 -14.90 15.91
C ASP A 52 -1.61 -15.30 14.48
N LYS A 53 -0.85 -14.89 13.46
CA LYS A 53 -1.14 -15.16 12.03
C LYS A 53 -2.53 -14.65 11.59
N ILE A 54 -2.98 -13.56 12.18
CA ILE A 54 -4.22 -12.88 11.80
C ILE A 54 -3.87 -11.84 10.73
N PRO A 55 -4.36 -11.97 9.47
CA PRO A 55 -4.09 -11.01 8.42
C PRO A 55 -4.61 -9.62 8.78
N CYS A 56 -3.72 -8.66 8.84
CA CYS A 56 -4.05 -7.25 9.13
C CYS A 56 -2.97 -6.33 8.56
N GLY A 57 -3.24 -5.04 8.57
CA GLY A 57 -2.27 -4.03 8.19
C GLY A 57 -2.76 -2.63 8.52
N PRO A 58 -1.87 -1.65 8.62
CA PRO A 58 -2.24 -0.26 8.84
C PRO A 58 -2.86 0.35 7.56
N ILE A 59 -3.74 1.32 7.75
CA ILE A 59 -4.24 2.17 6.67
C ILE A 59 -3.31 3.37 6.60
N PHE A 60 -2.56 3.50 5.50
CA PHE A 60 -1.59 4.56 5.28
C PHE A 60 -2.23 5.79 4.64
N ASN A 61 -1.82 6.99 5.06
CA ASN A 61 -1.97 8.17 4.23
C ASN A 61 -0.95 8.16 3.07
N ILE A 62 -1.08 9.08 2.12
CA ILE A 62 -0.21 9.11 0.92
C ILE A 62 1.27 9.23 1.29
N LYS A 63 1.61 10.07 2.27
CA LYS A 63 2.99 10.24 2.72
C LYS A 63 3.55 8.93 3.28
N GLU A 64 2.85 8.32 4.21
CA GLU A 64 3.23 7.04 4.81
C GLU A 64 3.34 5.92 3.76
N ALA A 65 2.45 5.91 2.77
CA ALA A 65 2.49 4.94 1.69
C ALA A 65 3.76 5.08 0.85
N VAL A 66 4.12 6.30 0.41
CA VAL A 66 5.32 6.52 -0.43
C VAL A 66 6.63 6.35 0.33
N GLU A 67 6.63 6.51 1.65
CA GLU A 67 7.78 6.30 2.53
C GLU A 67 7.89 4.84 3.01
N ASN A 68 6.95 3.97 2.64
CA ASN A 68 6.97 2.57 3.06
C ASN A 68 8.17 1.82 2.44
N PRO A 69 8.94 1.02 3.24
CA PRO A 69 10.09 0.27 2.76
C PRO A 69 9.79 -0.65 1.56
N GLN A 70 8.58 -1.17 1.45
CA GLN A 70 8.15 -1.98 0.30
C GLN A 70 8.11 -1.16 -1.00
N ILE A 71 7.68 0.09 -0.94
CA ILE A 71 7.66 1.01 -2.09
C ILE A 71 9.10 1.31 -2.54
N GLU A 72 10.01 1.53 -1.60
CA GLU A 72 11.42 1.75 -1.88
C GLU A 72 12.08 0.49 -2.47
N SER A 73 11.92 -0.67 -1.84
CA SER A 73 12.51 -1.94 -2.27
C SER A 73 12.08 -2.34 -3.69
N ARG A 74 10.86 -1.98 -4.07
CA ARG A 74 10.31 -2.21 -5.40
C ARG A 74 10.57 -1.08 -6.39
N ASN A 75 11.35 -0.07 -6.02
CA ASN A 75 11.67 1.07 -6.86
C ASN A 75 10.42 1.74 -7.47
N MET A 76 9.38 1.88 -6.62
CA MET A 76 8.09 2.45 -7.05
C MET A 76 8.06 3.98 -6.99
N ILE A 77 9.08 4.59 -6.39
CA ILE A 77 9.36 6.02 -6.45
C ILE A 77 10.77 6.18 -7.02
N VAL A 78 10.88 6.86 -8.13
CA VAL A 78 12.14 7.09 -8.84
C VAL A 78 12.46 8.58 -8.92
N LYS A 79 13.74 8.88 -9.07
CA LYS A 79 14.21 10.27 -9.27
C LYS A 79 14.21 10.60 -10.75
N ALA A 80 13.92 11.84 -11.07
CA ALA A 80 14.06 12.40 -12.41
C ALA A 80 14.55 13.85 -12.31
N PHE A 81 15.09 14.34 -13.40
CA PHE A 81 15.52 15.73 -13.53
C PHE A 81 14.78 16.40 -14.70
N HIS A 82 14.44 17.66 -14.52
CA HIS A 82 13.91 18.52 -15.58
C HIS A 82 14.62 19.86 -15.55
N LYS A 83 15.06 20.36 -16.68
CA LYS A 83 15.90 21.57 -16.79
C LYS A 83 15.33 22.85 -16.17
N VAL A 84 14.00 22.93 -16.07
CA VAL A 84 13.31 24.10 -15.47
C VAL A 84 12.94 23.84 -14.02
N VAL A 85 12.47 22.63 -13.69
CA VAL A 85 11.95 22.30 -12.35
C VAL A 85 13.07 21.79 -11.43
N GLY A 86 14.17 21.27 -11.98
CA GLY A 86 15.24 20.62 -11.22
C GLY A 86 14.91 19.16 -10.87
N ASP A 87 15.46 18.67 -9.78
CA ASP A 87 15.26 17.30 -9.28
C ASP A 87 13.86 17.12 -8.69
N PHE A 88 13.22 16.04 -9.04
CA PHE A 88 11.93 15.66 -8.44
C PHE A 88 11.73 14.14 -8.44
N LYS A 89 10.68 13.70 -7.74
CA LYS A 89 10.31 12.28 -7.66
C LYS A 89 9.04 12.02 -8.45
N LEU A 90 8.98 10.87 -9.09
CA LEU A 90 7.80 10.41 -9.82
C LEU A 90 7.55 8.92 -9.58
N ALA A 91 6.39 8.43 -9.99
CA ALA A 91 6.04 7.02 -9.88
C ALA A 91 6.97 6.18 -10.78
N GLY A 92 7.51 5.10 -10.21
CA GLY A 92 8.27 4.09 -10.94
C GLY A 92 7.35 3.17 -11.75
N ASN A 93 7.97 2.33 -12.60
CA ASN A 93 7.23 1.33 -13.36
C ASN A 93 6.76 0.20 -12.42
N PRO A 94 5.46 -0.10 -12.32
CA PRO A 94 4.96 -1.21 -11.53
C PRO A 94 5.29 -2.58 -12.12
N ILE A 95 5.50 -2.66 -13.43
CA ILE A 95 5.84 -3.90 -14.14
C ILE A 95 7.34 -4.12 -14.00
N LYS A 96 7.73 -5.20 -13.31
CA LYS A 96 9.12 -5.61 -13.12
C LYS A 96 9.40 -6.86 -13.97
N MET A 97 10.39 -6.78 -14.82
CA MET A 97 10.78 -7.87 -15.74
C MET A 97 12.25 -8.24 -15.50
N SER A 98 12.55 -9.54 -15.45
CA SER A 98 13.92 -10.03 -15.21
C SER A 98 14.90 -9.67 -16.33
N SER A 99 14.38 -9.48 -17.55
CA SER A 99 15.16 -9.08 -18.73
C SER A 99 15.41 -7.57 -18.84
N TYR A 100 14.85 -6.76 -17.93
CA TYR A 100 14.95 -5.32 -17.98
C TYR A 100 15.45 -4.76 -16.65
N LYS A 101 16.51 -3.92 -16.72
CA LYS A 101 17.04 -3.25 -15.54
C LYS A 101 16.15 -2.06 -15.16
N ASP A 102 15.57 -2.12 -13.95
CA ASP A 102 14.74 -1.06 -13.42
C ASP A 102 15.58 -0.01 -12.68
N GLU A 103 16.00 1.04 -13.40
CA GLU A 103 16.86 2.09 -12.85
C GLU A 103 16.12 2.94 -11.80
N LYS A 104 16.84 3.32 -10.72
CA LYS A 104 16.35 4.20 -9.65
C LYS A 104 16.25 5.67 -10.08
N THR A 105 16.92 6.04 -11.14
CA THR A 105 16.93 7.38 -11.71
C THR A 105 16.51 7.29 -13.17
N ARG A 106 15.58 8.12 -13.58
CA ARG A 106 15.20 8.29 -14.98
C ARG A 106 16.09 9.36 -15.60
N GLY A 107 16.29 9.26 -16.91
CA GLY A 107 16.97 10.32 -17.67
C GLY A 107 16.22 11.66 -17.60
N ASP A 108 16.78 12.65 -18.25
CA ASP A 108 16.16 13.97 -18.35
C ASP A 108 14.79 13.87 -19.02
N ILE A 109 13.85 14.64 -18.48
CA ILE A 109 12.53 14.69 -19.08
C ILE A 109 12.59 15.67 -20.26
N PRO A 110 12.22 15.21 -21.46
CA PRO A 110 12.29 16.05 -22.66
C PRO A 110 11.21 17.16 -22.63
N ASP A 111 11.54 18.29 -23.25
CA ASP A 111 10.54 19.29 -23.57
C ASP A 111 9.57 18.81 -24.66
N LEU A 112 8.47 19.54 -24.79
CA LEU A 112 7.53 19.27 -25.87
C LEU A 112 8.24 19.28 -27.22
N ASP A 113 8.08 18.20 -27.98
CA ASP A 113 8.61 18.05 -29.33
C ASP A 113 10.14 17.89 -29.46
N GLU A 114 10.87 17.83 -28.36
CA GLU A 114 12.34 17.76 -28.37
C GLU A 114 12.89 16.58 -29.19
N HIS A 115 12.20 15.45 -29.19
CA HIS A 115 12.64 14.24 -29.88
C HIS A 115 12.00 14.00 -31.26
N ARG A 116 11.17 14.94 -31.79
CA ARG A 116 10.44 14.77 -33.07
C ARG A 116 11.37 14.34 -34.21
N LYS A 117 12.46 15.09 -34.42
CA LYS A 117 13.37 14.84 -35.53
C LYS A 117 13.96 13.44 -35.48
N LYS A 118 14.46 13.05 -34.31
CA LYS A 118 15.02 11.72 -34.06
C LYS A 118 13.99 10.61 -34.32
N ILE A 119 12.77 10.77 -33.83
CA ILE A 119 11.68 9.80 -34.00
C ILE A 119 11.32 9.67 -35.49
N LEU A 120 11.16 10.79 -36.20
CA LEU A 120 10.82 10.75 -37.63
C LEU A 120 11.92 10.11 -38.48
N GLU A 121 13.20 10.34 -38.16
CA GLU A 121 14.32 9.71 -38.83
C GLU A 121 14.33 8.19 -38.59
N GLU A 122 14.00 7.73 -37.39
CA GLU A 122 13.95 6.29 -37.04
C GLU A 122 12.83 5.54 -37.77
N PHE A 123 11.68 6.17 -38.02
CA PHE A 123 10.52 5.53 -38.66
C PHE A 123 10.42 5.78 -40.19
N ASN A 124 11.25 6.64 -40.74
CA ASN A 124 11.28 6.90 -42.20
C ASN A 124 12.36 6.11 -42.98
N ASN A 125 13.00 5.12 -42.28
CA ASN A 125 13.98 4.21 -42.89
C ASN A 125 13.35 2.88 -43.33
#